data_75ab5620ac0177fddcb0d2096180675d
#
_entry.id   75ab5620ac0177fddcb0d2096180675d
#
_cell.length_a   1.000
_cell.length_b   1.000
_cell.length_c   1.000
_cell.angle_alpha   90.00
_cell.angle_beta   90.00
_cell.angle_gamma   90.00
#
_symmetry.space_group_name_H-M   'P 1'
#
loop_
_entity.id
_entity.type
_entity.pdbx_description
1 polymer ?
#
loop_
_entity_poly.entity_id
_entity_poly.type
_entity_poly.pdbx_seq_one_letter_code
_entity_poly.pdbx_strand_id
1 'polypeptide(L)'
;WKLTKGRVHVTDYSNASRTMLFNINTLQWDDEILKELGIPLCMLPEPKPSSYIYGEADASYFGGAIPIGGAAGDQQSALFGQTCFQAGEAKNTYGTGCFLLMNTGERPVFSENGLVTTIAWGLDGKVTYALEGSIFVAGAAIQWLRDEMKLIDSASDSEIMAKKVKDTNGCYVVPAFTGLGAPYWDQYARGTIVGLTRGVNRYHIIRATLESLAYQVNDVLVAMKADSGIELAALKVDGGASANDFLMQTQADLIHAPVKRPKCVETTAMGAAYLAGLATGYWSSREEVIKNWAIDRTFEPMIGEEKRSEMLRGWNKAVRYAYGWAKEED
;
A
#
# COMPACT_ATOMS: atom_id res chain seq x y z
N TRP A 1 19.22 -7.43 -17.17
CA TRP A 1 20.54 -7.14 -17.75
C TRP A 1 21.64 -8.07 -17.19
N LYS A 2 21.89 -8.04 -15.88
CA LYS A 2 22.98 -8.85 -15.28
C LYS A 2 22.76 -10.34 -15.43
N LEU A 3 21.57 -10.85 -15.14
CA LEU A 3 21.26 -12.28 -15.24
C LEU A 3 21.45 -12.84 -16.65
N THR A 4 21.22 -12.01 -17.67
CA THR A 4 21.39 -12.36 -19.08
C THR A 4 22.77 -12.01 -19.65
N LYS A 5 23.70 -11.49 -18.80
CA LYS A 5 25.03 -10.98 -19.27
C LYS A 5 24.90 -9.96 -20.40
N GLY A 6 23.95 -9.06 -20.30
CA GLY A 6 23.76 -7.96 -21.26
C GLY A 6 23.00 -8.32 -22.54
N ARG A 7 22.48 -9.54 -22.66
CA ARG A 7 21.74 -9.96 -23.86
C ARG A 7 20.33 -9.37 -23.94
N VAL A 8 19.74 -9.02 -22.77
CA VAL A 8 18.37 -8.51 -22.67
C VAL A 8 18.35 -7.23 -21.87
N HIS A 9 17.68 -6.18 -22.41
CA HIS A 9 17.46 -4.90 -21.76
C HIS A 9 15.97 -4.58 -21.79
N VAL A 10 15.26 -5.04 -20.78
CA VAL A 10 13.79 -4.96 -20.66
C VAL A 10 13.38 -4.51 -19.28
N THR A 11 12.18 -3.97 -19.17
CA THR A 11 11.45 -3.72 -17.92
C THR A 11 10.00 -4.16 -18.09
N ASP A 12 9.25 -4.27 -16.98
CA ASP A 12 7.81 -4.48 -17.09
C ASP A 12 7.02 -3.15 -17.06
N TYR A 13 5.75 -3.20 -17.47
CA TYR A 13 4.89 -2.02 -17.51
C TYR A 13 4.69 -1.38 -16.14
N SER A 14 4.64 -2.17 -15.05
CA SER A 14 4.44 -1.62 -13.72
C SER A 14 5.66 -0.81 -13.25
N ASN A 15 6.87 -1.29 -13.45
CA ASN A 15 8.09 -0.53 -13.18
C ASN A 15 8.24 0.68 -14.13
N ALA A 16 7.96 0.51 -15.42
CA ALA A 16 8.00 1.61 -16.38
C ALA A 16 7.07 2.76 -15.95
N SER A 17 5.86 2.46 -15.46
CA SER A 17 4.88 3.44 -15.00
C SER A 17 5.35 4.30 -13.82
N ARG A 18 6.41 3.88 -13.10
CA ARG A 18 6.97 4.62 -11.95
C ARG A 18 8.07 5.60 -12.32
N THR A 19 8.47 5.64 -13.58
CA THR A 19 9.61 6.46 -14.03
C THR A 19 9.25 7.90 -14.35
N MET A 20 7.97 8.24 -14.49
CA MET A 20 7.44 9.48 -15.06
C MET A 20 7.80 9.72 -16.53
N LEU A 21 8.42 8.73 -17.18
CA LEU A 21 8.82 8.80 -18.60
C LEU A 21 7.94 7.93 -19.50
N PHE A 22 7.05 7.12 -18.89
CA PHE A 22 6.25 6.12 -19.56
C PHE A 22 4.79 6.55 -19.65
N ASN A 23 4.23 6.55 -20.85
CA ASN A 23 2.82 6.86 -21.06
C ASN A 23 1.96 5.60 -20.80
N ILE A 24 1.21 5.61 -19.70
CA ILE A 24 0.42 4.47 -19.24
C ILE A 24 -0.79 4.17 -20.15
N ASN A 25 -1.18 5.08 -21.04
CA ASN A 25 -2.28 4.86 -21.99
C ASN A 25 -1.78 4.18 -23.26
N THR A 26 -0.62 4.59 -23.78
CA THR A 26 -0.04 4.07 -25.02
C THR A 26 0.89 2.88 -24.80
N LEU A 27 1.32 2.64 -23.54
CA LEU A 27 2.29 1.61 -23.13
C LEU A 27 3.64 1.79 -23.82
N GLN A 28 4.04 3.06 -24.04
CA GLN A 28 5.31 3.44 -24.65
C GLN A 28 6.00 4.51 -23.81
N TRP A 29 7.31 4.63 -24.01
CA TRP A 29 8.05 5.78 -23.50
C TRP A 29 7.50 7.06 -24.16
N ASP A 30 7.40 8.14 -23.40
CA ASP A 30 6.82 9.39 -23.86
C ASP A 30 7.89 10.23 -24.59
N ASP A 31 7.78 10.32 -25.91
CA ASP A 31 8.76 10.98 -26.76
C ASP A 31 8.90 12.50 -26.46
N GLU A 32 7.82 13.18 -26.05
CA GLU A 32 7.86 14.60 -25.71
C GLU A 32 8.65 14.82 -24.42
N ILE A 33 8.38 14.02 -23.40
CA ILE A 33 9.10 14.07 -22.12
C ILE A 33 10.57 13.73 -22.32
N LEU A 34 10.87 12.66 -23.07
CA LEU A 34 12.25 12.25 -23.35
C LEU A 34 13.03 13.35 -24.07
N LYS A 35 12.40 13.98 -25.07
CA LYS A 35 13.00 15.09 -25.82
C LYS A 35 13.28 16.30 -24.93
N GLU A 36 12.31 16.70 -24.09
CA GLU A 36 12.45 17.85 -23.20
C GLU A 36 13.56 17.65 -22.16
N LEU A 37 13.68 16.43 -21.64
CA LEU A 37 14.73 16.06 -20.67
C LEU A 37 16.07 15.68 -21.32
N GLY A 38 16.15 15.60 -22.64
CA GLY A 38 17.36 15.21 -23.38
C GLY A 38 17.75 13.74 -23.13
N ILE A 39 16.79 12.84 -22.88
CA ILE A 39 17.04 11.42 -22.61
C ILE A 39 16.95 10.63 -23.92
N PRO A 40 18.06 10.01 -24.40
CA PRO A 40 18.01 9.19 -25.60
C PRO A 40 17.18 7.89 -25.36
N LEU A 41 16.26 7.60 -26.29
CA LEU A 41 15.42 6.38 -26.19
C LEU A 41 16.25 5.07 -26.09
N CYS A 42 17.43 5.02 -26.69
CA CYS A 42 18.32 3.86 -26.63
C CYS A 42 18.86 3.53 -25.22
N MET A 43 18.73 4.45 -24.27
CA MET A 43 19.07 4.20 -22.86
C MET A 43 17.95 3.50 -22.08
N LEU A 44 16.74 3.51 -22.60
CA LEU A 44 15.59 2.96 -21.91
C LEU A 44 15.37 1.49 -22.28
N PRO A 45 14.96 0.65 -21.30
CA PRO A 45 14.66 -0.75 -21.56
C PRO A 45 13.38 -0.90 -22.39
N GLU A 46 13.25 -2.00 -23.13
CA GLU A 46 12.02 -2.33 -23.82
C GLU A 46 10.93 -2.69 -22.80
N PRO A 47 9.75 -2.00 -22.77
CA PRO A 47 8.69 -2.34 -21.84
C PRO A 47 7.92 -3.59 -22.29
N LYS A 48 7.67 -4.50 -21.35
CA LYS A 48 6.96 -5.77 -21.57
C LYS A 48 5.86 -5.98 -20.53
N PRO A 49 4.93 -6.93 -20.74
CA PRO A 49 3.99 -7.35 -19.70
C PRO A 49 4.70 -7.88 -18.45
N SER A 50 4.05 -7.81 -17.29
CA SER A 50 4.65 -8.25 -16.01
C SER A 50 4.84 -9.77 -15.92
N SER A 51 3.98 -10.54 -16.61
CA SER A 51 4.15 -11.98 -16.83
C SER A 51 4.55 -12.20 -18.29
N TYR A 52 5.82 -12.47 -18.54
CA TYR A 52 6.38 -12.59 -19.88
C TYR A 52 7.75 -13.28 -19.80
N ILE A 53 8.10 -14.12 -20.78
CA ILE A 53 9.45 -14.71 -20.85
C ILE A 53 10.42 -13.66 -21.40
N TYR A 54 11.10 -12.97 -20.51
CA TYR A 54 12.05 -11.89 -20.85
C TYR A 54 13.35 -12.42 -21.46
N GLY A 55 13.70 -13.66 -21.19
CA GLY A 55 14.91 -14.33 -21.60
C GLY A 55 15.30 -15.41 -20.61
N GLU A 56 16.53 -15.93 -20.74
CA GLU A 56 17.07 -16.92 -19.83
C GLU A 56 18.29 -16.38 -19.08
N ALA A 57 18.35 -16.68 -17.80
CA ALA A 57 19.51 -16.42 -16.97
C ALA A 57 20.70 -17.26 -17.50
N ASP A 58 21.91 -16.69 -17.48
CA ASP A 58 23.11 -17.40 -17.91
C ASP A 58 23.36 -18.61 -17.00
N ALA A 59 23.65 -19.76 -17.64
CA ALA A 59 23.84 -21.04 -16.97
C ALA A 59 24.91 -20.98 -15.85
N SER A 60 25.87 -20.06 -15.93
CA SER A 60 26.93 -19.93 -14.92
C SER A 60 26.43 -19.46 -13.54
N TYR A 61 25.23 -18.87 -13.46
CA TYR A 61 24.69 -18.44 -12.18
C TYR A 61 23.99 -19.57 -11.40
N PHE A 62 23.33 -20.48 -12.10
CA PHE A 62 22.46 -21.49 -11.49
C PHE A 62 22.75 -22.94 -11.91
N GLY A 63 23.84 -23.17 -12.66
CA GLY A 63 24.17 -24.49 -13.20
C GLY A 63 23.35 -24.94 -14.40
N GLY A 64 22.45 -24.09 -14.89
CA GLY A 64 21.58 -24.28 -16.06
C GLY A 64 20.89 -23.01 -16.46
N ALA A 65 20.38 -22.91 -17.68
CA ALA A 65 19.57 -21.79 -18.13
C ALA A 65 18.22 -21.85 -17.44
N ILE A 66 17.81 -20.74 -16.82
CA ILE A 66 16.52 -20.60 -16.13
C ILE A 66 15.75 -19.45 -16.78
N PRO A 67 14.49 -19.66 -17.24
CA PRO A 67 13.69 -18.58 -17.81
C PRO A 67 13.37 -17.50 -16.76
N ILE A 68 13.47 -16.24 -17.17
CA ILE A 68 13.07 -15.07 -16.39
C ILE A 68 11.65 -14.72 -16.82
N GLY A 69 10.65 -15.10 -16.02
CA GLY A 69 9.24 -15.07 -16.41
C GLY A 69 8.37 -14.02 -15.73
N GLY A 70 8.88 -13.29 -14.73
CA GLY A 70 8.10 -12.32 -14.00
C GLY A 70 8.92 -11.12 -13.57
N ALA A 71 8.36 -9.93 -13.72
CA ALA A 71 8.88 -8.70 -13.18
C ALA A 71 7.72 -7.75 -12.83
N ALA A 72 7.79 -7.09 -11.69
CA ALA A 72 6.82 -6.09 -11.28
C ALA A 72 7.44 -5.13 -10.26
N GLY A 73 6.90 -3.91 -10.15
CA GLY A 73 7.18 -3.06 -9.02
C GLY A 73 6.76 -3.74 -7.72
N ASP A 74 7.41 -3.45 -6.60
CA ASP A 74 7.18 -4.13 -5.33
C ASP A 74 5.71 -4.05 -4.86
N GLN A 75 5.11 -2.87 -4.96
CA GLN A 75 3.72 -2.65 -4.55
C GLN A 75 2.72 -3.35 -5.49
N GLN A 76 2.99 -3.35 -6.80
CA GLN A 76 2.20 -4.06 -7.79
C GLN A 76 2.35 -5.58 -7.64
N SER A 77 3.55 -6.03 -7.36
CA SER A 77 3.81 -7.43 -7.05
C SER A 77 3.05 -7.88 -5.80
N ALA A 78 3.03 -7.06 -4.74
CA ALA A 78 2.24 -7.35 -3.55
C ALA A 78 0.73 -7.39 -3.84
N LEU A 79 0.20 -6.48 -4.69
CA LEU A 79 -1.19 -6.51 -5.12
C LEU A 79 -1.53 -7.82 -5.86
N PHE A 80 -0.64 -8.26 -6.74
CA PHE A 80 -0.78 -9.53 -7.46
C PHE A 80 -0.66 -10.73 -6.51
N GLY A 81 0.31 -10.71 -5.60
CA GLY A 81 0.53 -11.76 -4.59
C GLY A 81 -0.61 -11.89 -3.59
N GLN A 82 -1.30 -10.79 -3.30
CA GLN A 82 -2.55 -10.77 -2.55
C GLN A 82 -3.75 -11.24 -3.38
N THR A 83 -3.54 -11.62 -4.63
CA THR A 83 -4.63 -12.04 -5.55
C THR A 83 -5.76 -11.03 -5.67
N CYS A 84 -5.44 -9.73 -5.71
CA CYS A 84 -6.43 -8.66 -5.90
C CYS A 84 -6.79 -8.52 -7.38
N PHE A 85 -7.40 -9.57 -7.97
CA PHE A 85 -7.60 -9.67 -9.41
C PHE A 85 -8.89 -9.01 -9.92
N GLN A 86 -9.80 -8.67 -9.03
CA GLN A 86 -11.06 -8.00 -9.37
C GLN A 86 -11.00 -6.52 -9.03
N ALA A 87 -11.68 -5.70 -9.85
CA ALA A 87 -11.86 -4.28 -9.52
C ALA A 87 -12.54 -4.12 -8.16
N GLY A 88 -12.02 -3.21 -7.31
CA GLY A 88 -12.48 -3.00 -5.95
C GLY A 88 -11.78 -3.87 -4.90
N GLU A 89 -10.95 -4.85 -5.30
CA GLU A 89 -10.04 -5.50 -4.37
C GLU A 89 -8.82 -4.62 -4.14
N ALA A 90 -8.46 -4.46 -2.87
CA ALA A 90 -7.34 -3.62 -2.46
C ALA A 90 -6.41 -4.36 -1.50
N LYS A 91 -5.14 -3.95 -1.51
CA LYS A 91 -4.17 -4.38 -0.51
C LYS A 91 -3.61 -3.18 0.25
N ASN A 92 -3.22 -3.38 1.50
CA ASN A 92 -2.41 -2.45 2.27
C ASN A 92 -1.22 -3.15 2.91
N THR A 93 -0.03 -2.68 2.59
CA THR A 93 1.21 -3.15 3.23
C THR A 93 1.56 -2.23 4.39
N TYR A 94 1.50 -2.75 5.62
CA TYR A 94 1.85 -2.04 6.86
C TYR A 94 3.34 -2.18 7.18
N GLY A 95 4.16 -1.31 6.58
CA GLY A 95 5.59 -1.17 6.83
C GLY A 95 5.91 0.03 7.73
N THR A 96 7.03 0.71 7.48
CA THR A 96 7.39 2.00 8.08
C THR A 96 6.29 3.05 7.83
N GLY A 97 5.82 3.12 6.59
CA GLY A 97 4.56 3.72 6.17
C GLY A 97 3.54 2.67 5.75
N CYS A 98 2.42 3.10 5.13
CA CYS A 98 1.51 2.20 4.45
C CYS A 98 1.44 2.54 2.96
N PHE A 99 1.34 1.48 2.15
CA PHE A 99 1.14 1.60 0.71
C PHE A 99 -0.11 0.83 0.32
N LEU A 100 -1.14 1.58 -0.06
CA LEU A 100 -2.42 1.03 -0.50
C LEU A 100 -2.47 1.03 -2.01
N LEU A 101 -2.88 -0.10 -2.59
CA LEU A 101 -3.24 -0.20 -3.99
C LEU A 101 -4.62 -0.83 -4.11
N MET A 102 -5.46 -0.23 -4.94
CA MET A 102 -6.77 -0.77 -5.33
C MET A 102 -6.80 -1.04 -6.82
N ASN A 103 -7.15 -2.26 -7.21
CA ASN A 103 -7.39 -2.63 -8.59
C ASN A 103 -8.60 -1.84 -9.13
N THR A 104 -8.42 -1.08 -10.20
CA THR A 104 -9.45 -0.27 -10.86
C THR A 104 -9.95 -0.86 -12.18
N GLY A 105 -9.41 -2.04 -12.58
CA GLY A 105 -9.79 -2.71 -13.82
C GLY A 105 -8.93 -2.32 -15.02
N GLU A 106 -9.48 -2.48 -16.22
CA GLU A 106 -8.77 -2.34 -17.50
C GLU A 106 -8.69 -0.88 -18.01
N ARG A 107 -9.18 0.10 -17.25
CA ARG A 107 -9.11 1.53 -17.62
C ARG A 107 -8.42 2.33 -16.51
N PRO A 108 -7.51 3.25 -16.87
CA PRO A 108 -6.90 4.11 -15.89
C PRO A 108 -7.94 5.07 -15.28
N VAL A 109 -7.91 5.23 -13.97
CA VAL A 109 -8.67 6.23 -13.24
C VAL A 109 -7.69 7.33 -12.84
N PHE A 110 -7.85 8.52 -13.38
CA PHE A 110 -7.03 9.67 -13.01
C PHE A 110 -7.58 10.31 -11.74
N SER A 111 -6.72 10.42 -10.73
CA SER A 111 -7.11 10.91 -9.41
C SER A 111 -7.21 12.43 -9.37
N GLU A 112 -8.29 12.93 -8.78
CA GLU A 112 -8.47 14.34 -8.40
C GLU A 112 -8.29 14.55 -6.89
N ASN A 113 -8.14 13.45 -6.14
CA ASN A 113 -8.02 13.46 -4.68
C ASN A 113 -6.61 13.12 -4.17
N GLY A 114 -5.57 13.40 -4.99
CA GLY A 114 -4.17 13.27 -4.56
C GLY A 114 -3.63 11.83 -4.52
N LEU A 115 -4.24 10.91 -5.27
CA LEU A 115 -3.73 9.55 -5.42
C LEU A 115 -2.88 9.42 -6.68
N VAL A 116 -2.13 8.34 -6.79
CA VAL A 116 -1.32 8.04 -7.97
C VAL A 116 -2.03 6.99 -8.82
N THR A 117 -2.25 7.31 -10.10
CA THR A 117 -2.70 6.33 -11.10
C THR A 117 -1.48 5.55 -11.60
N THR A 118 -1.54 4.23 -11.56
CA THR A 118 -0.44 3.36 -11.95
C THR A 118 -0.91 2.13 -12.71
N ILE A 119 0.00 1.46 -13.42
CA ILE A 119 -0.26 0.14 -13.96
C ILE A 119 -0.07 -0.88 -12.84
N ALA A 120 -1.07 -1.73 -12.61
CA ALA A 120 -0.98 -2.84 -11.68
C ALA A 120 -0.15 -3.98 -12.26
N TRP A 121 -0.48 -4.43 -13.46
CA TRP A 121 0.27 -5.46 -14.22
C TRP A 121 -0.16 -5.51 -15.68
N GLY A 122 0.72 -6.10 -16.50
CA GLY A 122 0.40 -6.60 -17.84
C GLY A 122 0.36 -8.12 -17.83
N LEU A 123 -0.72 -8.72 -18.31
CA LEU A 123 -0.94 -10.16 -18.37
C LEU A 123 -1.91 -10.50 -19.52
N ASP A 124 -1.60 -11.56 -20.29
CA ASP A 124 -2.47 -12.10 -21.36
C ASP A 124 -2.92 -11.04 -22.39
N GLY A 125 -2.02 -10.13 -22.76
CA GLY A 125 -2.30 -9.06 -23.72
C GLY A 125 -3.16 -7.92 -23.18
N LYS A 126 -3.48 -7.93 -21.87
CA LYS A 126 -4.27 -6.90 -21.19
C LYS A 126 -3.45 -6.19 -20.13
N VAL A 127 -3.85 -4.96 -19.83
CA VAL A 127 -3.29 -4.16 -18.74
C VAL A 127 -4.37 -3.91 -17.69
N THR A 128 -4.01 -4.13 -16.45
CA THR A 128 -4.82 -3.78 -15.28
C THR A 128 -4.20 -2.56 -14.62
N TYR A 129 -5.04 -1.61 -14.22
CA TYR A 129 -4.65 -0.37 -13.56
C TYR A 129 -4.98 -0.41 -12.07
N ALA A 130 -4.33 0.45 -11.31
CA ALA A 130 -4.59 0.65 -9.89
C ALA A 130 -4.52 2.12 -9.51
N LEU A 131 -5.25 2.49 -8.46
CA LEU A 131 -5.00 3.70 -7.68
C LEU A 131 -4.10 3.35 -6.50
N GLU A 132 -3.13 4.21 -6.24
CA GLU A 132 -2.18 4.07 -5.13
C GLU A 132 -2.24 5.28 -4.20
N GLY A 133 -2.28 5.02 -2.90
CA GLY A 133 -2.11 6.02 -1.86
C GLY A 133 -0.99 5.63 -0.89
N SER A 134 -0.15 6.62 -0.56
CA SER A 134 0.99 6.45 0.32
C SER A 134 0.78 7.19 1.63
N ILE A 135 0.93 6.48 2.75
CA ILE A 135 0.93 7.00 4.11
C ILE A 135 2.37 6.94 4.62
N PHE A 136 2.94 8.10 4.98
CA PHE A 136 4.36 8.19 5.28
C PHE A 136 4.74 7.57 6.63
N VAL A 137 3.83 7.63 7.61
CA VAL A 137 4.11 7.21 8.98
C VAL A 137 3.05 6.22 9.45
N ALA A 138 3.44 4.97 9.57
CA ALA A 138 2.63 3.88 10.12
C ALA A 138 3.42 3.12 11.19
N GLY A 139 4.15 2.05 10.85
CA GLY A 139 5.01 1.33 11.79
C GLY A 139 6.05 2.24 12.45
N ALA A 140 6.48 3.31 11.78
CA ALA A 140 7.33 4.34 12.36
C ALA A 140 6.72 5.01 13.61
N ALA A 141 5.38 5.15 13.68
CA ALA A 141 4.73 5.68 14.88
C ALA A 141 4.84 4.70 16.07
N ILE A 142 4.80 3.39 15.81
CA ILE A 142 4.99 2.38 16.85
C ILE A 142 6.46 2.33 17.29
N GLN A 143 7.40 2.45 16.36
CA GLN A 143 8.81 2.60 16.69
C GLN A 143 9.06 3.84 17.55
N TRP A 144 8.45 4.97 17.22
CA TRP A 144 8.51 6.20 18.02
C TRP A 144 7.99 6.00 19.45
N LEU A 145 6.86 5.29 19.64
CA LEU A 145 6.38 4.95 21.00
C LEU A 145 7.38 4.13 21.79
N ARG A 146 8.14 3.23 21.12
CA ARG A 146 9.14 2.36 21.72
C ARG A 146 10.45 3.10 21.96
N ASP A 147 11.01 3.71 20.91
CA ASP A 147 12.40 4.15 20.90
C ASP A 147 12.59 5.55 21.51
N GLU A 148 11.64 6.45 21.27
CA GLU A 148 11.74 7.84 21.73
C GLU A 148 10.87 8.10 22.97
N MET A 149 9.60 7.70 22.92
CA MET A 149 8.67 7.95 24.02
C MET A 149 8.83 6.97 25.19
N LYS A 150 9.46 5.81 24.94
CA LYS A 150 9.66 4.74 25.95
C LYS A 150 8.35 4.31 26.64
N LEU A 151 7.24 4.31 25.90
CA LEU A 151 5.93 3.92 26.41
C LEU A 151 5.66 2.42 26.29
N ILE A 152 6.40 1.73 25.41
CA ILE A 152 6.37 0.29 25.16
C ILE A 152 7.79 -0.23 25.03
N ASP A 153 8.03 -1.51 25.34
CA ASP A 153 9.34 -2.16 25.22
C ASP A 153 9.50 -2.88 23.87
N SER A 154 8.40 -3.38 23.32
CA SER A 154 8.34 -4.02 22.00
C SER A 154 7.12 -3.57 21.21
N ALA A 155 7.14 -3.76 19.88
CA ALA A 155 5.99 -3.41 19.03
C ALA A 155 4.73 -4.20 19.42
N SER A 156 4.85 -5.46 19.85
CA SER A 156 3.75 -6.30 20.30
C SER A 156 3.07 -5.79 21.56
N ASP A 157 3.78 -5.07 22.44
CA ASP A 157 3.20 -4.48 23.65
C ASP A 157 2.12 -3.45 23.32
N SER A 158 2.20 -2.82 22.15
CA SER A 158 1.23 -1.81 21.72
C SER A 158 -0.19 -2.36 21.71
N GLU A 159 -0.39 -3.59 21.25
CA GLU A 159 -1.68 -4.26 21.25
C GLU A 159 -2.19 -4.51 22.67
N ILE A 160 -1.32 -5.10 23.51
CA ILE A 160 -1.66 -5.45 24.90
C ILE A 160 -2.04 -4.19 25.68
N MET A 161 -1.26 -3.11 25.49
CA MET A 161 -1.48 -1.86 26.22
C MET A 161 -2.68 -1.08 25.70
N ALA A 162 -2.95 -1.07 24.39
CA ALA A 162 -4.14 -0.44 23.82
C ALA A 162 -5.43 -1.07 24.35
N LYS A 163 -5.44 -2.37 24.58
CA LYS A 163 -6.58 -3.12 25.14
C LYS A 163 -6.83 -2.86 26.63
N LYS A 164 -5.93 -2.18 27.36
CA LYS A 164 -6.13 -1.84 28.79
C LYS A 164 -7.10 -0.68 29.00
N VAL A 165 -7.48 0.03 27.96
CA VAL A 165 -8.47 1.10 28.00
C VAL A 165 -9.59 0.83 27.02
N LYS A 166 -10.79 1.29 27.35
CA LYS A 166 -12.00 1.04 26.56
C LYS A 166 -12.01 1.82 25.23
N ASP A 167 -11.49 3.03 25.27
CA ASP A 167 -11.42 3.96 24.14
C ASP A 167 -10.21 4.90 24.33
N THR A 168 -10.05 5.90 23.48
CA THR A 168 -8.97 6.88 23.59
C THR A 168 -9.27 8.05 24.52
N ASN A 169 -10.44 8.07 25.15
CA ASN A 169 -10.93 9.16 25.98
C ASN A 169 -10.87 10.54 25.27
N GLY A 170 -11.17 10.52 23.96
CA GLY A 170 -11.15 11.72 23.11
C GLY A 170 -9.74 12.19 22.71
N CYS A 171 -8.68 11.42 23.02
CA CYS A 171 -7.32 11.70 22.58
C CYS A 171 -7.12 11.17 21.14
N TYR A 172 -6.50 12.00 20.29
CA TYR A 172 -6.08 11.63 18.93
C TYR A 172 -4.61 11.94 18.75
N VAL A 173 -3.89 11.05 18.07
CA VAL A 173 -2.51 11.22 17.65
C VAL A 173 -2.48 11.30 16.13
N VAL A 174 -1.96 12.40 15.59
CA VAL A 174 -1.71 12.57 14.15
C VAL A 174 -0.20 12.42 13.93
N PRO A 175 0.28 11.28 13.39
CA PRO A 175 1.71 10.99 13.36
C PRO A 175 2.39 11.61 12.11
N ALA A 176 2.21 12.89 11.88
CA ALA A 176 2.75 13.62 10.73
C ALA A 176 4.23 13.98 10.93
N PHE A 177 5.10 13.03 11.30
CA PHE A 177 6.51 13.30 11.63
C PHE A 177 7.32 13.85 10.46
N THR A 178 6.95 13.46 9.23
CA THR A 178 7.57 13.90 7.98
C THR A 178 6.56 14.59 7.05
N GLY A 179 5.52 15.18 7.63
CA GLY A 179 4.35 15.66 6.90
C GLY A 179 3.27 14.60 6.74
N LEU A 180 2.20 14.95 6.04
CA LEU A 180 1.10 14.06 5.68
C LEU A 180 1.19 13.70 4.20
N GLY A 181 1.07 12.41 3.88
CA GLY A 181 0.96 11.89 2.52
C GLY A 181 -0.45 11.98 1.97
N ALA A 182 -0.83 11.05 1.10
CA ALA A 182 -2.16 11.00 0.52
C ALA A 182 -3.26 10.87 1.59
N PRO A 183 -4.41 11.51 1.41
CA PRO A 183 -4.79 12.43 0.33
C PRO A 183 -4.41 13.90 0.59
N TYR A 184 -3.75 14.19 1.69
CA TYR A 184 -3.54 15.55 2.23
C TYR A 184 -2.38 16.31 1.60
N TRP A 185 -1.25 15.65 1.33
CA TRP A 185 -0.03 16.20 0.73
C TRP A 185 0.47 17.48 1.40
N ASP A 186 0.46 17.49 2.74
CA ASP A 186 0.98 18.61 3.53
C ASP A 186 2.36 18.30 4.10
N GLN A 187 3.40 18.78 3.45
CA GLN A 187 4.79 18.65 3.89
C GLN A 187 5.11 19.47 5.16
N TYR A 188 4.26 20.46 5.48
CA TYR A 188 4.44 21.33 6.66
C TYR A 188 3.70 20.81 7.88
N ALA A 189 2.82 19.83 7.74
CA ALA A 189 2.21 19.18 8.90
C ALA A 189 3.27 18.55 9.80
N ARG A 190 3.01 18.53 11.12
CA ARG A 190 3.86 17.86 12.11
C ARG A 190 3.03 17.00 13.06
N GLY A 191 3.72 16.04 13.69
CA GLY A 191 3.10 15.16 14.69
C GLY A 191 2.38 15.96 15.76
N THR A 192 1.11 15.62 16.01
CA THR A 192 0.22 16.40 16.88
C THR A 192 -0.58 15.45 17.77
N ILE A 193 -0.70 15.78 19.05
CA ILE A 193 -1.56 15.08 20.01
C ILE A 193 -2.62 16.07 20.50
N VAL A 194 -3.88 15.74 20.32
CA VAL A 194 -5.02 16.58 20.74
C VAL A 194 -5.97 15.83 21.65
N GLY A 195 -6.84 16.57 22.37
CA GLY A 195 -7.84 15.97 23.25
C GLY A 195 -7.28 15.51 24.61
N LEU A 196 -6.10 15.99 25.02
CA LEU A 196 -5.53 15.67 26.32
C LEU A 196 -6.37 16.26 27.45
N THR A 197 -6.82 15.40 28.35
CA THR A 197 -7.46 15.75 29.62
C THR A 197 -6.72 15.08 30.76
N ARG A 198 -7.06 15.43 32.01
CA ARG A 198 -6.47 14.77 33.19
C ARG A 198 -6.74 13.25 33.24
N GLY A 199 -7.75 12.75 32.52
CA GLY A 199 -8.10 11.33 32.45
C GLY A 199 -7.29 10.56 31.39
N VAL A 200 -6.55 11.23 30.50
CA VAL A 200 -5.72 10.58 29.49
C VAL A 200 -4.40 10.10 30.11
N ASN A 201 -4.07 8.84 29.90
CA ASN A 201 -2.84 8.23 30.35
C ASN A 201 -2.10 7.56 29.20
N ARG A 202 -0.93 6.96 29.46
CA ARG A 202 -0.10 6.31 28.41
C ARG A 202 -0.84 5.29 27.54
N TYR A 203 -1.79 4.55 28.10
CA TYR A 203 -2.54 3.54 27.35
C TYR A 203 -3.48 4.16 26.31
N HIS A 204 -4.06 5.32 26.63
CA HIS A 204 -4.88 6.08 25.68
C HIS A 204 -4.02 6.62 24.52
N ILE A 205 -2.80 7.10 24.80
CA ILE A 205 -1.86 7.58 23.76
C ILE A 205 -1.43 6.43 22.85
N ILE A 206 -1.06 5.27 23.43
CA ILE A 206 -0.68 4.08 22.66
C ILE A 206 -1.85 3.64 21.76
N ARG A 207 -3.06 3.58 22.32
CA ARG A 207 -4.26 3.24 21.56
C ARG A 207 -4.55 4.24 20.45
N ALA A 208 -4.52 5.53 20.74
CA ALA A 208 -4.73 6.58 19.76
C ALA A 208 -3.69 6.55 18.62
N THR A 209 -2.45 6.16 18.93
CA THR A 209 -1.40 5.95 17.91
C THR A 209 -1.72 4.76 17.01
N LEU A 210 -2.16 3.61 17.55
CA LEU A 210 -2.60 2.48 16.73
C LEU A 210 -3.83 2.83 15.88
N GLU A 211 -4.83 3.47 16.48
CA GLU A 211 -6.03 3.90 15.75
C GLU A 211 -5.70 4.89 14.63
N SER A 212 -4.67 5.74 14.79
CA SER A 212 -4.25 6.69 13.76
C SER A 212 -3.80 6.04 12.46
N LEU A 213 -3.23 4.83 12.51
CA LEU A 213 -2.85 4.08 11.32
C LEU A 213 -4.12 3.68 10.54
N ALA A 214 -5.13 3.22 11.25
CA ALA A 214 -6.39 2.80 10.64
C ALA A 214 -7.19 3.98 10.07
N TYR A 215 -7.15 5.15 10.73
CA TYR A 215 -7.76 6.37 10.22
C TYR A 215 -7.12 6.83 8.91
N GLN A 216 -5.79 6.90 8.84
CA GLN A 216 -5.08 7.31 7.61
C GLN A 216 -5.40 6.37 6.44
N VAL A 217 -5.47 5.05 6.68
CA VAL A 217 -5.88 4.07 5.67
C VAL A 217 -7.31 4.31 5.21
N ASN A 218 -8.24 4.60 6.14
CA ASN A 218 -9.61 4.96 5.79
C ASN A 218 -9.67 6.21 4.88
N ASP A 219 -8.88 7.24 5.18
CA ASP A 219 -8.86 8.48 4.39
C ASP A 219 -8.43 8.22 2.95
N VAL A 220 -7.41 7.38 2.74
CA VAL A 220 -6.96 6.97 1.41
C VAL A 220 -8.05 6.17 0.68
N LEU A 221 -8.71 5.22 1.36
CA LEU A 221 -9.78 4.43 0.75
C LEU A 221 -11.01 5.27 0.39
N VAL A 222 -11.33 6.28 1.19
CA VAL A 222 -12.40 7.27 0.86
C VAL A 222 -12.03 8.04 -0.40
N ALA A 223 -10.79 8.47 -0.55
CA ALA A 223 -10.30 9.12 -1.76
C ALA A 223 -10.34 8.18 -2.98
N MET A 224 -9.93 6.90 -2.82
CA MET A 224 -10.01 5.89 -3.88
C MET A 224 -11.43 5.67 -4.37
N LYS A 225 -12.39 5.60 -3.44
CA LYS A 225 -13.82 5.49 -3.79
C LYS A 225 -14.34 6.75 -4.49
N ALA A 226 -13.95 7.94 -4.03
CA ALA A 226 -14.36 9.20 -4.64
C ALA A 226 -13.88 9.33 -6.09
N ASP A 227 -12.63 8.92 -6.38
CA ASP A 227 -12.06 8.98 -7.72
C ASP A 227 -12.59 7.90 -8.66
N SER A 228 -12.73 6.68 -8.16
CA SER A 228 -13.07 5.52 -9.02
C SER A 228 -14.56 5.21 -9.11
N GLY A 229 -15.35 5.62 -8.12
CA GLY A 229 -16.72 5.17 -7.93
C GLY A 229 -16.85 3.69 -7.55
N ILE A 230 -15.73 3.00 -7.29
CA ILE A 230 -15.69 1.56 -7.00
C ILE A 230 -15.80 1.34 -5.49
N GLU A 231 -16.71 0.44 -5.09
CA GLU A 231 -16.81 0.02 -3.69
C GLU A 231 -15.69 -0.96 -3.33
N LEU A 232 -15.16 -0.80 -2.12
CA LEU A 232 -14.17 -1.73 -1.58
C LEU A 232 -14.83 -3.07 -1.26
N ALA A 233 -14.41 -4.13 -1.93
CA ALA A 233 -14.91 -5.49 -1.66
C ALA A 233 -14.31 -6.09 -0.37
N ALA A 234 -13.00 -5.91 -0.18
CA ALA A 234 -12.25 -6.30 1.01
C ALA A 234 -10.87 -5.64 0.98
N LEU A 235 -10.29 -5.39 2.15
CA LEU A 235 -8.91 -4.97 2.28
C LEU A 235 -8.04 -6.17 2.66
N LYS A 236 -7.13 -6.57 1.78
CA LYS A 236 -6.11 -7.58 2.06
C LYS A 236 -4.88 -6.91 2.65
N VAL A 237 -4.32 -7.47 3.73
CA VAL A 237 -3.27 -6.79 4.51
C VAL A 237 -2.03 -7.65 4.67
N ASP A 238 -0.87 -7.01 4.67
CA ASP A 238 0.43 -7.63 4.93
C ASP A 238 1.39 -6.63 5.61
N GLY A 239 2.64 -7.04 5.78
CA GLY A 239 3.64 -6.25 6.49
C GLY A 239 3.59 -6.44 8.01
N GLY A 240 4.60 -5.96 8.71
CA GLY A 240 4.84 -6.27 10.12
C GLY A 240 3.70 -5.88 11.07
N ALA A 241 3.08 -4.70 10.88
CA ALA A 241 2.02 -4.25 11.77
C ALA A 241 0.67 -4.94 11.52
N SER A 242 0.50 -5.68 10.42
CA SER A 242 -0.70 -6.50 10.17
C SER A 242 -0.85 -7.67 11.17
N ALA A 243 0.23 -8.02 11.89
CA ALA A 243 0.18 -9.01 12.97
C ALA A 243 -0.62 -8.53 14.20
N ASN A 244 -0.84 -7.22 14.35
CA ASN A 244 -1.58 -6.63 15.47
C ASN A 244 -3.09 -6.76 15.23
N ASP A 245 -3.73 -7.67 15.97
CA ASP A 245 -5.16 -7.96 15.81
C ASP A 245 -6.05 -6.79 16.24
N PHE A 246 -5.63 -5.97 17.21
CA PHE A 246 -6.36 -4.77 17.59
C PHE A 246 -6.40 -3.77 16.44
N LEU A 247 -5.25 -3.53 15.79
CA LEU A 247 -5.17 -2.64 14.63
C LEU A 247 -6.03 -3.17 13.47
N MET A 248 -5.97 -4.46 13.17
CA MET A 248 -6.75 -5.06 12.07
C MET A 248 -8.25 -4.99 12.32
N GLN A 249 -8.70 -5.21 13.56
CA GLN A 249 -10.10 -5.05 13.91
C GLN A 249 -10.54 -3.58 13.81
N THR A 250 -9.74 -2.66 14.33
CA THR A 250 -10.00 -1.21 14.19
C THR A 250 -10.08 -0.79 12.73
N GLN A 251 -9.21 -1.37 11.89
CA GLN A 251 -9.24 -1.10 10.45
C GLN A 251 -10.55 -1.58 9.82
N ALA A 252 -10.99 -2.81 10.10
CA ALA A 252 -12.26 -3.33 9.59
C ALA A 252 -13.44 -2.45 10.04
N ASP A 253 -13.44 -2.05 11.30
CA ASP A 253 -14.47 -1.18 11.88
C ASP A 253 -14.55 0.18 11.18
N LEU A 254 -13.41 0.82 10.91
CA LEU A 254 -13.37 2.16 10.32
C LEU A 254 -13.71 2.16 8.82
N ILE A 255 -13.20 1.19 8.05
CA ILE A 255 -13.50 1.12 6.61
C ILE A 255 -14.87 0.50 6.31
N HIS A 256 -15.51 -0.10 7.32
CA HIS A 256 -16.78 -0.81 7.22
C HIS A 256 -16.78 -1.91 6.14
N ALA A 257 -15.66 -2.62 6.03
CA ALA A 257 -15.45 -3.73 5.10
C ALA A 257 -14.53 -4.79 5.72
N PRO A 258 -14.58 -6.06 5.25
CA PRO A 258 -13.72 -7.12 5.76
C PRO A 258 -12.23 -6.80 5.54
N VAL A 259 -11.42 -7.03 6.58
CA VAL A 259 -9.95 -7.02 6.50
C VAL A 259 -9.46 -8.47 6.52
N LYS A 260 -8.68 -8.88 5.51
CA LYS A 260 -8.22 -10.25 5.33
C LYS A 260 -6.70 -10.32 5.42
N ARG A 261 -6.19 -11.04 6.41
CA ARG A 261 -4.76 -11.31 6.57
C ARG A 261 -4.44 -12.71 6.01
N PRO A 262 -3.48 -12.85 5.07
CA PRO A 262 -3.05 -14.14 4.56
C PRO A 262 -2.09 -14.83 5.54
N LYS A 263 -1.94 -16.15 5.40
CA LYS A 263 -0.93 -16.93 6.13
C LYS A 263 0.49 -16.56 5.72
N CYS A 264 0.72 -16.32 4.43
CA CYS A 264 2.01 -15.86 3.92
C CYS A 264 1.96 -14.33 3.78
N VAL A 265 2.75 -13.64 4.57
CA VAL A 265 2.84 -12.17 4.57
C VAL A 265 3.90 -11.62 3.60
N GLU A 266 4.69 -12.49 2.97
CA GLU A 266 5.69 -12.14 1.94
C GLU A 266 5.04 -12.03 0.55
N THR A 267 3.99 -11.25 0.47
CA THR A 267 3.12 -11.14 -0.71
C THR A 267 3.82 -10.54 -1.92
N THR A 268 4.82 -9.69 -1.71
CA THR A 268 5.67 -9.13 -2.77
C THR A 268 6.44 -10.23 -3.50
N ALA A 269 7.11 -11.11 -2.75
CA ALA A 269 7.84 -12.24 -3.34
C ALA A 269 6.88 -13.23 -4.02
N MET A 270 5.73 -13.49 -3.40
CA MET A 270 4.69 -14.34 -3.97
C MET A 270 4.15 -13.81 -5.30
N GLY A 271 3.94 -12.50 -5.41
CA GLY A 271 3.46 -11.88 -6.65
C GLY A 271 4.43 -12.09 -7.82
N ALA A 272 5.72 -11.86 -7.59
CA ALA A 272 6.75 -12.10 -8.59
C ALA A 272 6.81 -13.60 -8.99
N ALA A 273 6.68 -14.50 -8.00
CA ALA A 273 6.64 -15.94 -8.26
C ALA A 273 5.40 -16.35 -9.07
N TYR A 274 4.22 -15.79 -8.76
CA TYR A 274 2.99 -16.06 -9.51
C TYR A 274 3.08 -15.58 -10.96
N LEU A 275 3.60 -14.36 -11.19
CA LEU A 275 3.81 -13.84 -12.53
C LEU A 275 4.76 -14.73 -13.34
N ALA A 276 5.88 -15.14 -12.73
CA ALA A 276 6.84 -16.06 -13.37
C ALA A 276 6.22 -17.43 -13.63
N GLY A 277 5.47 -17.98 -12.68
CA GLY A 277 4.82 -19.28 -12.82
C GLY A 277 3.76 -19.30 -13.92
N LEU A 278 3.00 -18.20 -14.09
CA LEU A 278 2.05 -18.04 -15.19
C LEU A 278 2.78 -17.98 -16.55
N ALA A 279 3.86 -17.20 -16.65
CA ALA A 279 4.64 -17.07 -17.88
C ALA A 279 5.33 -18.37 -18.32
N THR A 280 5.72 -19.21 -17.35
CA THR A 280 6.38 -20.50 -17.61
C THR A 280 5.41 -21.67 -17.71
N GLY A 281 4.12 -21.46 -17.48
CA GLY A 281 3.10 -22.50 -17.50
C GLY A 281 3.10 -23.41 -16.27
N TYR A 282 3.74 -22.99 -15.16
CA TYR A 282 3.66 -23.71 -13.89
C TYR A 282 2.25 -23.64 -13.29
N TRP A 283 1.59 -22.48 -13.39
CA TRP A 283 0.17 -22.31 -13.18
C TRP A 283 -0.52 -21.98 -14.50
N SER A 284 -1.64 -22.62 -14.75
CA SER A 284 -2.39 -22.49 -16.00
C SER A 284 -3.27 -21.23 -16.04
N SER A 285 -3.62 -20.66 -14.88
CA SER A 285 -4.52 -19.51 -14.78
C SER A 285 -4.44 -18.79 -13.45
N ARG A 286 -5.06 -17.59 -13.36
CA ARG A 286 -5.21 -16.83 -12.10
C ARG A 286 -6.07 -17.55 -11.07
N GLU A 287 -7.05 -18.32 -11.51
CA GLU A 287 -7.90 -19.15 -10.63
C GLU A 287 -7.10 -20.23 -9.94
N GLU A 288 -6.09 -20.77 -10.61
CA GLU A 288 -5.16 -21.73 -10.00
C GLU A 288 -4.23 -21.03 -8.99
N VAL A 289 -3.76 -19.83 -9.30
CA VAL A 289 -2.97 -19.00 -8.38
C VAL A 289 -3.77 -18.68 -7.11
N ILE A 290 -5.05 -18.31 -7.23
CA ILE A 290 -5.92 -17.99 -6.08
C ILE A 290 -5.98 -19.16 -5.08
N LYS A 291 -5.94 -20.42 -5.53
CA LYS A 291 -5.97 -21.60 -4.65
C LYS A 291 -4.76 -21.70 -3.70
N ASN A 292 -3.66 -21.01 -4.04
CA ASN A 292 -2.46 -20.96 -3.20
C ASN A 292 -2.53 -19.85 -2.14
N TRP A 293 -3.47 -18.92 -2.28
CA TRP A 293 -3.67 -17.85 -1.30
C TRP A 293 -4.55 -18.33 -0.15
N ALA A 294 -3.95 -18.53 1.02
CA ALA A 294 -4.63 -19.03 2.21
C ALA A 294 -4.83 -17.91 3.23
N ILE A 295 -6.07 -17.77 3.73
CA ILE A 295 -6.42 -16.82 4.79
C ILE A 295 -5.90 -17.35 6.13
N ASP A 296 -5.23 -16.49 6.91
CA ASP A 296 -4.94 -16.66 8.32
C ASP A 296 -6.17 -16.22 9.14
N ARG A 297 -6.59 -14.97 8.93
CA ARG A 297 -7.72 -14.39 9.66
C ARG A 297 -8.49 -13.37 8.85
N THR A 298 -9.81 -13.36 9.03
CA THR A 298 -10.70 -12.29 8.57
C THR A 298 -11.21 -11.52 9.79
N PHE A 299 -11.18 -10.19 9.69
CA PHE A 299 -11.74 -9.25 10.66
C PHE A 299 -12.97 -8.60 10.02
N GLU A 300 -14.13 -8.84 10.60
CA GLU A 300 -15.39 -8.25 10.15
C GLU A 300 -15.68 -6.96 10.93
N PRO A 301 -16.37 -5.96 10.34
CA PRO A 301 -16.82 -4.77 11.06
C PRO A 301 -17.70 -5.14 12.27
N MET A 302 -17.39 -4.59 13.44
CA MET A 302 -18.11 -4.90 14.70
C MET A 302 -18.80 -3.66 15.30
N ILE A 303 -18.44 -2.44 14.90
CA ILE A 303 -19.06 -1.22 15.40
C ILE A 303 -20.17 -0.72 14.47
N GLY A 304 -21.19 -0.10 15.05
CA GLY A 304 -22.26 0.53 14.28
C GLY A 304 -21.85 1.87 13.67
N GLU A 305 -22.60 2.31 12.65
CA GLU A 305 -22.30 3.51 11.88
C GLU A 305 -22.24 4.80 12.72
N GLU A 306 -23.05 4.90 13.78
CA GLU A 306 -23.02 6.07 14.68
C GLU A 306 -21.65 6.21 15.36
N LYS A 307 -21.12 5.09 15.92
CA LYS A 307 -19.80 5.07 16.57
C LYS A 307 -18.68 5.33 15.59
N ARG A 308 -18.73 4.68 14.42
CA ARG A 308 -17.80 4.91 13.33
C ARG A 308 -17.75 6.37 12.91
N SER A 309 -18.91 6.98 12.68
CA SER A 309 -19.03 8.40 12.30
C SER A 309 -18.51 9.34 13.39
N GLU A 310 -18.74 9.04 14.67
CA GLU A 310 -18.17 9.78 15.79
C GLU A 310 -16.64 9.78 15.74
N MET A 311 -16.03 8.59 15.60
CA MET A 311 -14.58 8.39 15.54
C MET A 311 -13.97 9.15 14.37
N LEU A 312 -14.55 9.03 13.17
CA LEU A 312 -14.08 9.72 11.96
C LEU A 312 -14.21 11.26 12.06
N ARG A 313 -15.29 11.77 12.64
CA ARG A 313 -15.40 13.23 12.89
C ARG A 313 -14.32 13.75 13.83
N GLY A 314 -13.99 12.98 14.89
CA GLY A 314 -12.92 13.33 15.82
C GLY A 314 -11.54 13.31 15.13
N TRP A 315 -11.27 12.30 14.33
CA TRP A 315 -10.04 12.20 13.52
C TRP A 315 -9.90 13.37 12.54
N ASN A 316 -10.93 13.64 11.74
CA ASN A 316 -10.91 14.74 10.77
C ASN A 316 -10.70 16.11 11.45
N LYS A 317 -11.20 16.29 12.67
CA LYS A 317 -10.92 17.48 13.47
C LYS A 317 -9.45 17.50 13.91
N ALA A 318 -8.91 16.37 14.39
CA ALA A 318 -7.53 16.28 14.86
C ALA A 318 -6.51 16.58 13.75
N VAL A 319 -6.70 16.02 12.55
CA VAL A 319 -5.83 16.25 11.39
C VAL A 319 -5.69 17.74 11.06
N ARG A 320 -6.77 18.52 11.18
CA ARG A 320 -6.75 19.98 10.90
C ARG A 320 -5.80 20.75 11.82
N TYR A 321 -5.54 20.26 13.03
CA TYR A 321 -4.58 20.89 13.95
C TYR A 321 -3.12 20.57 13.61
N ALA A 322 -2.87 19.57 12.76
CA ALA A 322 -1.53 19.23 12.31
C ALA A 322 -1.09 20.00 11.07
N TYR A 323 -2.07 20.58 10.32
CA TYR A 323 -1.80 21.27 9.05
C TYR A 323 -0.91 22.51 9.23
N GLY A 324 0.03 22.65 8.30
CA GLY A 324 0.83 23.85 8.15
C GLY A 324 1.71 24.20 9.35
N TRP A 325 1.83 23.33 10.35
CA TRP A 325 2.54 23.62 11.60
C TRP A 325 3.94 24.20 11.42
N ALA A 326 4.68 23.73 10.42
CA ALA A 326 6.05 24.17 10.13
C ALA A 326 6.12 25.27 9.05
N LYS A 327 5.01 25.88 8.66
CA LYS A 327 5.03 27.09 7.84
C LYS A 327 5.49 28.25 8.72
N GLU A 328 6.44 29.04 8.19
CA GLU A 328 6.79 30.32 8.80
C GLU A 328 5.57 31.24 8.71
N GLU A 329 5.21 31.90 9.81
CA GLU A 329 4.22 32.98 9.81
C GLU A 329 4.91 34.20 9.21
N ASP A 330 4.39 34.74 8.09
CA ASP A 330 4.86 35.98 7.47
C ASP A 330 4.55 37.19 8.37
#